data_9f6d55876e42d2d0288a67eb293cd14e
#
_entry.id   9f6d55876e42d2d0288a67eb293cd14e
#
_cell.length_a   1.000
_cell.length_b   1.000
_cell.length_c   1.000
_cell.angle_alpha   90.00
_cell.angle_beta   90.00
_cell.angle_gamma   90.00
#
_symmetry.space_group_name_H-M   'P 1'
#
loop_
_entity.id
_entity.type
_entity.pdbx_description
1 polymer ?
#
loop_
_entity_poly.entity_id
_entity_poly.type
_entity_poly.pdbx_seq_one_letter_code
_entity_poly.pdbx_strand_id
1 'polypeptide(L)'
;MAKHGAGKLLPLEGLRGIAAVVVMLGHMVRGLVPPGPGPLAPLNTLHERVLNGGASVTLFFVLSGFILTLPFGKDQRPARVVVAMLKRWPRLVFLTVVVCVISWALIWQSGDIYARAALVNHNWWMATHFNAPLAGADVSLVGALTDGLFGVFGPGDVHFDSPLWTMRVELLGSLVVFVAAPLLFLVRRWWVRLVVVAVAIMAVGTNPPVMYVADFLVGAVLGMLQAEGGLPVFSNRAAVLAVGAGLYFYCFSAGPVPVIYAPLKLLLPTANVAHYAWEASSALLMVALLGNPALNGVFGQEWGVRLGAWSFPLYLLHVPLMLSVGGAVLLLATPHVGVSVAVPLAAGMTLGLAFLLAPLLTEMDKIWTLGLGKIIRVPKSGN
;
A
#
# COMPACT_ATOMS: atom_id res chain seq x y z
N MET A 1 7.58 6.68 36.07
CA MET A 1 6.55 7.08 35.08
C MET A 1 7.29 7.56 33.82
N ALA A 2 7.45 6.68 32.84
CA ALA A 2 8.18 6.99 31.60
C ALA A 2 7.35 7.94 30.75
N LYS A 3 7.97 9.03 30.31
CA LYS A 3 7.42 9.96 29.31
C LYS A 3 7.13 9.19 28.03
N HIS A 4 5.88 8.82 27.80
CA HIS A 4 5.43 8.38 26.50
C HIS A 4 5.40 9.62 25.59
N GLY A 5 6.57 10.00 25.08
CA GLY A 5 6.67 10.81 23.87
C GLY A 5 5.91 10.08 22.76
N ALA A 6 5.44 10.83 21.75
CA ALA A 6 4.82 10.28 20.54
C ALA A 6 5.86 9.39 19.79
N GLY A 7 6.20 8.25 20.39
CA GLY A 7 7.08 7.25 19.82
C GLY A 7 6.42 6.71 18.57
N LYS A 8 7.15 6.62 17.47
CA LYS A 8 6.79 5.83 16.31
C LYS A 8 6.18 4.53 16.81
N LEU A 9 5.02 4.16 16.32
CA LEU A 9 4.42 2.86 16.59
C LEU A 9 5.19 1.83 15.72
N LEU A 10 6.39 1.50 16.20
CA LEU A 10 7.39 0.69 15.48
C LEU A 10 6.83 -0.62 14.91
N PRO A 11 5.93 -1.33 15.61
CA PRO A 11 5.36 -2.56 15.07
C PRO A 11 4.56 -2.37 13.80
N LEU A 12 3.92 -1.23 13.61
CA LEU A 12 3.17 -0.93 12.39
C LEU A 12 4.11 -0.71 11.18
N GLU A 13 5.35 -0.28 11.42
CA GLU A 13 6.37 -0.22 10.38
C GLU A 13 6.68 -1.65 9.86
N GLY A 14 6.86 -2.62 10.76
CA GLY A 14 7.07 -4.02 10.38
C GLY A 14 5.92 -4.59 9.56
N LEU A 15 4.68 -4.34 9.98
CA LEU A 15 3.49 -4.77 9.26
C LEU A 15 3.41 -4.13 7.86
N ARG A 16 3.68 -2.83 7.75
CA ARG A 16 3.74 -2.09 6.50
C ARG A 16 4.80 -2.64 5.55
N GLY A 17 5.97 -2.96 6.08
CA GLY A 17 7.06 -3.54 5.32
C GLY A 17 6.72 -4.91 4.74
N ILE A 18 6.11 -5.79 5.53
CA ILE A 18 5.63 -7.10 5.08
C ILE A 18 4.59 -6.94 3.97
N ALA A 19 3.62 -6.03 4.13
CA ALA A 19 2.61 -5.77 3.11
C ALA A 19 3.24 -5.33 1.77
N ALA A 20 4.30 -4.49 1.80
CA ALA A 20 5.03 -4.10 0.60
C ALA A 20 5.68 -5.30 -0.10
N VAL A 21 6.34 -6.17 0.66
CA VAL A 21 6.97 -7.39 0.12
C VAL A 21 5.91 -8.32 -0.48
N VAL A 22 4.76 -8.48 0.16
CA VAL A 22 3.66 -9.30 -0.38
C VAL A 22 3.16 -8.75 -1.72
N VAL A 23 2.97 -7.43 -1.83
CA VAL A 23 2.58 -6.80 -3.11
C VAL A 23 3.65 -7.05 -4.19
N MET A 24 4.92 -6.85 -3.86
CA MET A 24 6.02 -7.10 -4.81
C MET A 24 6.04 -8.54 -5.28
N LEU A 25 6.00 -9.50 -4.36
CA LEU A 25 5.98 -10.93 -4.70
C LEU A 25 4.74 -11.30 -5.52
N GLY A 26 3.58 -10.74 -5.17
CA GLY A 26 2.35 -10.91 -5.94
C GLY A 26 2.49 -10.43 -7.38
N HIS A 27 3.06 -9.25 -7.60
CA HIS A 27 3.29 -8.73 -8.95
C HIS A 27 4.38 -9.53 -9.70
N MET A 28 5.43 -10.02 -9.00
CA MET A 28 6.42 -10.90 -9.63
C MET A 28 5.78 -12.21 -10.14
N VAL A 29 4.92 -12.83 -9.33
CA VAL A 29 4.21 -14.03 -9.78
C VAL A 29 3.27 -13.69 -10.93
N ARG A 30 2.47 -12.65 -10.78
CA ARG A 30 1.49 -12.26 -11.79
C ARG A 30 2.13 -11.86 -13.13
N GLY A 31 3.30 -11.21 -13.12
CA GLY A 31 3.96 -10.70 -14.31
C GLY A 31 4.94 -11.68 -14.94
N LEU A 32 5.65 -12.47 -14.13
CA LEU A 32 6.75 -13.31 -14.64
C LEU A 32 6.37 -14.79 -14.78
N VAL A 33 5.44 -15.30 -13.97
CA VAL A 33 5.07 -16.73 -14.01
C VAL A 33 4.13 -16.99 -15.19
N PRO A 34 4.41 -18.00 -16.03
CA PRO A 34 3.51 -18.41 -17.10
C PRO A 34 2.13 -18.79 -16.55
N PRO A 35 1.03 -18.43 -17.22
CA PRO A 35 -0.29 -18.92 -16.86
C PRO A 35 -0.46 -20.39 -17.24
N GLY A 36 -1.36 -21.09 -16.54
CA GLY A 36 -1.71 -22.49 -16.85
C GLY A 36 -0.82 -23.55 -16.17
N PRO A 37 -0.94 -24.81 -16.61
CA PRO A 37 -0.25 -25.92 -15.96
C PRO A 37 1.26 -25.91 -16.25
N GLY A 38 2.07 -26.30 -15.27
CA GLY A 38 3.52 -26.36 -15.40
C GLY A 38 4.23 -26.37 -14.05
N PRO A 39 5.57 -26.46 -14.03
CA PRO A 39 6.35 -26.52 -12.79
C PRO A 39 6.13 -25.32 -11.86
N LEU A 40 5.80 -24.15 -12.42
CA LEU A 40 5.55 -22.91 -11.67
C LEU A 40 4.05 -22.68 -11.34
N ALA A 41 3.14 -23.54 -11.79
CA ALA A 41 1.70 -23.40 -11.53
C ALA A 41 1.33 -23.26 -10.04
N PRO A 42 2.01 -23.91 -9.07
CA PRO A 42 1.74 -23.70 -7.64
C PRO A 42 1.93 -22.26 -7.20
N LEU A 43 2.81 -21.47 -7.84
CA LEU A 43 3.01 -20.05 -7.53
C LEU A 43 1.78 -19.22 -7.89
N ASN A 44 1.07 -19.55 -8.98
CA ASN A 44 -0.17 -18.87 -9.34
C ASN A 44 -1.25 -19.09 -8.27
N THR A 45 -1.37 -20.32 -7.74
CA THR A 45 -2.27 -20.63 -6.64
C THR A 45 -1.87 -19.88 -5.35
N LEU A 46 -0.56 -19.80 -5.04
CA LEU A 46 -0.05 -19.03 -3.91
C LEU A 46 -0.37 -17.55 -4.05
N HIS A 47 -0.19 -16.99 -5.26
CA HIS A 47 -0.55 -15.60 -5.55
C HIS A 47 -2.04 -15.34 -5.29
N GLU A 48 -2.92 -16.18 -5.83
CA GLU A 48 -4.36 -16.01 -5.67
C GLU A 48 -4.84 -16.10 -4.22
N ARG A 49 -4.13 -16.81 -3.35
CA ARG A 49 -4.58 -17.11 -1.97
C ARG A 49 -3.83 -16.37 -0.89
N VAL A 50 -2.53 -16.17 -1.03
CA VAL A 50 -1.67 -15.65 0.04
C VAL A 50 -1.02 -14.33 -0.33
N LEU A 51 -0.56 -14.17 -1.58
CA LEU A 51 0.06 -12.92 -2.02
C LEU A 51 -1.01 -11.91 -2.47
N ASN A 52 -1.95 -11.62 -1.57
CA ASN A 52 -3.10 -10.77 -1.85
C ASN A 52 -2.72 -9.28 -1.88
N GLY A 53 -2.46 -8.76 -3.09
CA GLY A 53 -2.13 -7.35 -3.30
C GLY A 53 -3.25 -6.40 -2.88
N GLY A 54 -4.53 -6.77 -3.11
CA GLY A 54 -5.69 -5.96 -2.72
C GLY A 54 -5.78 -5.79 -1.20
N ALA A 55 -5.65 -6.89 -0.45
CA ALA A 55 -5.63 -6.85 1.02
C ALA A 55 -4.45 -6.03 1.56
N SER A 56 -3.27 -6.15 0.93
CA SER A 56 -2.09 -5.34 1.31
C SER A 56 -2.29 -3.86 1.06
N VAL A 57 -2.91 -3.48 -0.05
CA VAL A 57 -3.22 -2.08 -0.37
C VAL A 57 -4.26 -1.51 0.59
N THR A 58 -5.33 -2.25 0.89
CA THR A 58 -6.30 -1.90 1.93
C THR A 58 -5.60 -1.68 3.27
N LEU A 59 -4.68 -2.56 3.67
CA LEU A 59 -3.89 -2.37 4.89
C LEU A 59 -3.06 -1.09 4.87
N PHE A 60 -2.45 -0.71 3.73
CA PHE A 60 -1.73 0.57 3.63
C PHE A 60 -2.65 1.76 3.86
N PHE A 61 -3.85 1.76 3.31
CA PHE A 61 -4.80 2.86 3.49
C PHE A 61 -5.34 2.94 4.92
N VAL A 62 -5.65 1.79 5.55
CA VAL A 62 -6.04 1.74 6.96
C VAL A 62 -4.90 2.24 7.86
N LEU A 63 -3.64 1.84 7.61
CA LEU A 63 -2.46 2.35 8.32
C LEU A 63 -2.28 3.86 8.12
N SER A 64 -2.49 4.36 6.91
CA SER A 64 -2.41 5.80 6.62
C SER A 64 -3.48 6.56 7.40
N GLY A 65 -4.73 6.13 7.37
CA GLY A 65 -5.82 6.73 8.15
C GLY A 65 -5.52 6.76 9.65
N PHE A 66 -5.00 5.66 10.19
CA PHE A 66 -4.58 5.55 11.59
C PHE A 66 -3.51 6.59 11.95
N ILE A 67 -2.39 6.60 11.22
CA ILE A 67 -1.24 7.47 11.53
C ILE A 67 -1.59 8.95 11.35
N LEU A 68 -2.38 9.29 10.32
CA LEU A 68 -2.78 10.67 10.05
C LEU A 68 -3.74 11.22 11.11
N THR A 69 -4.47 10.37 11.80
CA THR A 69 -5.42 10.75 12.86
C THR A 69 -4.74 11.05 14.19
N LEU A 70 -3.67 10.34 14.55
CA LEU A 70 -3.03 10.45 15.87
C LEU A 70 -2.66 11.87 16.30
N PRO A 71 -2.13 12.75 15.42
CA PRO A 71 -1.80 14.11 15.81
C PRO A 71 -3.00 14.94 16.31
N PHE A 72 -4.20 14.64 15.80
CA PHE A 72 -5.43 15.38 16.17
C PHE A 72 -5.96 15.00 17.55
N GLY A 73 -5.55 13.88 18.11
CA GLY A 73 -5.84 13.55 19.52
C GLY A 73 -5.27 14.56 20.52
N LYS A 74 -4.23 15.31 20.13
CA LYS A 74 -3.58 16.32 20.98
C LYS A 74 -3.87 17.76 20.56
N ASP A 75 -4.12 17.98 19.26
CA ASP A 75 -4.27 19.32 18.72
C ASP A 75 -5.22 19.32 17.51
N GLN A 76 -6.44 19.81 17.74
CA GLN A 76 -7.52 19.85 16.74
C GLN A 76 -7.69 21.24 16.11
N ARG A 77 -6.74 22.16 16.33
CA ARG A 77 -6.83 23.54 15.79
C ARG A 77 -6.92 23.53 14.27
N PRO A 78 -7.76 24.41 13.66
CA PRO A 78 -7.87 24.53 12.21
C PRO A 78 -6.53 24.77 11.51
N ALA A 79 -5.61 25.52 12.12
CA ALA A 79 -4.28 25.74 11.60
C ALA A 79 -3.50 24.45 11.38
N ARG A 80 -3.69 23.43 12.25
CA ARG A 80 -3.07 22.12 12.07
C ARG A 80 -3.64 21.38 10.87
N VAL A 81 -4.95 21.45 10.67
CA VAL A 81 -5.64 20.87 9.50
C VAL A 81 -5.08 21.46 8.23
N VAL A 82 -5.05 22.78 8.13
CA VAL A 82 -4.53 23.51 6.96
C VAL A 82 -3.08 23.13 6.66
N VAL A 83 -2.22 23.11 7.67
CA VAL A 83 -0.81 22.74 7.49
C VAL A 83 -0.65 21.27 7.05
N ALA A 84 -1.48 20.36 7.59
CA ALA A 84 -1.47 18.96 7.18
C ALA A 84 -1.87 18.80 5.70
N MET A 85 -2.92 19.50 5.25
CA MET A 85 -3.36 19.53 3.86
C MET A 85 -2.30 20.10 2.92
N LEU A 86 -1.72 21.26 3.26
CA LEU A 86 -0.70 21.92 2.44
C LEU A 86 0.57 21.07 2.28
N LYS A 87 0.93 20.27 3.29
CA LYS A 87 2.10 19.38 3.22
C LYS A 87 1.85 18.10 2.43
N ARG A 88 0.58 17.67 2.25
CA ARG A 88 0.29 16.32 1.80
C ARG A 88 0.72 16.06 0.37
N TRP A 89 0.29 16.90 -0.56
CA TRP A 89 0.67 16.77 -1.96
C TRP A 89 2.20 16.89 -2.17
N PRO A 90 2.91 17.94 -1.67
CA PRO A 90 4.35 18.02 -1.85
C PRO A 90 5.12 16.84 -1.26
N ARG A 91 4.61 16.20 -0.20
CA ARG A 91 5.23 15.01 0.39
C ARG A 91 5.11 13.79 -0.51
N LEU A 92 3.97 13.59 -1.17
CA LEU A 92 3.72 12.44 -2.03
C LEU A 92 4.41 12.61 -3.39
N VAL A 93 4.37 13.81 -3.95
CA VAL A 93 4.80 14.10 -5.32
C VAL A 93 6.29 13.85 -5.57
N PHE A 94 7.14 14.00 -4.58
CA PHE A 94 8.58 13.85 -4.77
C PHE A 94 8.96 12.47 -5.32
N LEU A 95 8.56 11.41 -4.62
CA LEU A 95 8.89 10.05 -5.06
C LEU A 95 8.09 9.62 -6.28
N THR A 96 6.87 10.11 -6.49
CA THR A 96 6.11 9.82 -7.73
C THR A 96 6.83 10.36 -8.96
N VAL A 97 7.34 11.59 -8.90
CA VAL A 97 8.15 12.17 -9.99
C VAL A 97 9.43 11.37 -10.22
N VAL A 98 10.16 11.07 -9.15
CA VAL A 98 11.40 10.29 -9.25
C VAL A 98 11.15 8.94 -9.92
N VAL A 99 10.08 8.24 -9.53
CA VAL A 99 9.76 6.92 -10.09
C VAL A 99 9.23 7.01 -11.52
N CYS A 100 8.43 8.01 -11.86
CA CYS A 100 8.03 8.23 -13.27
C CYS A 100 9.25 8.45 -14.17
N VAL A 101 10.24 9.23 -13.72
CA VAL A 101 11.50 9.44 -14.46
C VAL A 101 12.33 8.16 -14.54
N ILE A 102 12.46 7.40 -13.47
CA ILE A 102 13.13 6.08 -13.46
C ILE A 102 12.43 5.13 -14.44
N SER A 103 11.10 5.07 -14.38
CA SER A 103 10.30 4.23 -15.26
C SER A 103 10.46 4.63 -16.73
N TRP A 104 10.42 5.93 -17.03
CA TRP A 104 10.73 6.45 -18.36
C TRP A 104 12.12 6.02 -18.83
N ALA A 105 13.14 6.17 -17.99
CA ALA A 105 14.51 5.80 -18.36
C ALA A 105 14.67 4.29 -18.56
N LEU A 106 14.08 3.46 -17.71
CA LEU A 106 14.25 2.02 -17.73
C LEU A 106 13.38 1.33 -18.79
N ILE A 107 12.11 1.69 -18.87
CA ILE A 107 11.15 0.97 -19.73
C ILE A 107 11.14 1.59 -21.11
N TRP A 108 11.07 2.91 -21.18
CA TRP A 108 10.93 3.61 -22.43
C TRP A 108 12.22 3.58 -23.28
N GLN A 109 13.37 3.76 -22.63
CA GLN A 109 14.67 3.71 -23.31
C GLN A 109 15.12 2.27 -23.66
N SER A 110 14.59 1.27 -22.97
CA SER A 110 14.89 -0.14 -23.26
C SER A 110 14.06 -0.73 -24.41
N GLY A 111 13.11 0.03 -24.97
CA GLY A 111 12.24 -0.42 -26.04
C GLY A 111 11.17 -1.38 -25.54
N ASP A 112 10.87 -2.42 -26.33
CA ASP A 112 9.80 -3.38 -26.09
C ASP A 112 10.20 -4.62 -25.28
N ILE A 113 11.23 -4.53 -24.43
CA ILE A 113 11.76 -5.67 -23.65
C ILE A 113 10.64 -6.40 -22.91
N TYR A 114 9.76 -5.68 -22.21
CA TYR A 114 8.66 -6.28 -21.47
C TYR A 114 7.65 -7.02 -22.37
N ALA A 115 7.36 -6.46 -23.55
CA ALA A 115 6.44 -7.08 -24.51
C ALA A 115 7.05 -8.36 -25.12
N ARG A 116 8.33 -8.33 -25.46
CA ARG A 116 9.08 -9.51 -25.95
C ARG A 116 9.20 -10.57 -24.85
N ALA A 117 9.47 -10.18 -23.61
CA ALA A 117 9.51 -11.10 -22.47
C ALA A 117 8.14 -11.77 -22.24
N ALA A 118 7.05 -11.01 -22.41
CA ALA A 118 5.70 -11.52 -22.32
C ALA A 118 5.36 -12.58 -23.39
N LEU A 119 5.97 -12.49 -24.58
CA LEU A 119 5.83 -13.54 -25.61
C LEU A 119 6.54 -14.83 -25.20
N VAL A 120 7.67 -14.73 -24.49
CA VAL A 120 8.45 -15.89 -24.04
C VAL A 120 7.75 -16.67 -22.93
N ASN A 121 7.12 -15.97 -21.96
CA ASN A 121 6.41 -16.59 -20.86
C ASN A 121 4.89 -16.67 -21.05
N HIS A 122 4.39 -16.28 -22.22
CA HIS A 122 2.95 -16.25 -22.56
C HIS A 122 2.10 -15.47 -21.54
N ASN A 123 2.67 -14.43 -20.95
CA ASN A 123 2.02 -13.65 -19.90
C ASN A 123 1.39 -12.36 -20.45
N TRP A 124 0.07 -12.42 -20.70
CA TRP A 124 -0.68 -11.28 -21.23
C TRP A 124 -0.67 -10.05 -20.32
N TRP A 125 -0.62 -10.25 -19.00
CA TRP A 125 -0.61 -9.13 -18.05
C TRP A 125 0.65 -8.28 -18.24
N MET A 126 1.82 -8.93 -18.37
CA MET A 126 3.07 -8.24 -18.67
C MET A 126 3.01 -7.52 -20.01
N ALA A 127 2.43 -8.16 -21.04
CA ALA A 127 2.32 -7.58 -22.39
C ALA A 127 1.43 -6.32 -22.42
N THR A 128 0.32 -6.33 -21.71
CA THR A 128 -0.71 -5.28 -21.79
C THR A 128 -0.55 -4.17 -20.75
N HIS A 129 0.28 -4.39 -19.74
CA HIS A 129 0.34 -3.51 -18.59
C HIS A 129 0.80 -2.08 -18.92
N PHE A 130 1.61 -1.92 -19.96
CA PHE A 130 2.05 -0.64 -20.49
C PHE A 130 1.42 -0.24 -21.82
N ASN A 131 0.81 -1.18 -22.57
CA ASN A 131 0.30 -0.88 -23.91
C ASN A 131 -1.05 -0.11 -23.87
N ALA A 132 -1.94 -0.45 -22.96
CA ALA A 132 -3.25 0.18 -22.89
C ALA A 132 -3.21 1.62 -22.33
N PRO A 133 -2.43 1.91 -21.26
CA PRO A 133 -2.31 3.27 -20.75
C PRO A 133 -1.52 4.21 -21.65
N LEU A 134 -0.59 3.69 -22.48
CA LEU A 134 0.28 4.50 -23.34
C LEU A 134 -0.37 4.98 -24.64
N ALA A 135 -1.56 4.48 -24.99
CA ALA A 135 -2.28 4.96 -26.15
C ALA A 135 -2.63 6.45 -25.99
N GLY A 136 -1.84 7.33 -26.62
CA GLY A 136 -2.01 8.77 -26.57
C GLY A 136 -1.26 9.51 -25.44
N ALA A 137 -0.46 8.84 -24.62
CA ALA A 137 0.37 9.48 -23.60
C ALA A 137 1.62 10.14 -24.21
N ASP A 138 2.04 11.27 -23.63
CA ASP A 138 3.35 11.87 -23.91
C ASP A 138 4.43 11.06 -23.19
N VAL A 139 5.15 10.26 -23.95
CA VAL A 139 6.22 9.37 -23.50
C VAL A 139 7.60 10.02 -23.43
N SER A 140 7.64 11.33 -23.45
CA SER A 140 8.87 12.10 -23.25
C SER A 140 9.24 12.21 -21.75
N LEU A 141 10.43 12.74 -21.47
CA LEU A 141 10.82 13.11 -20.12
C LEU A 141 9.85 14.16 -19.53
N VAL A 142 9.37 15.08 -20.36
CA VAL A 142 8.38 16.09 -19.93
C VAL A 142 7.07 15.43 -19.56
N GLY A 143 6.61 14.44 -20.33
CA GLY A 143 5.47 13.61 -20.01
C GLY A 143 5.63 12.88 -18.68
N ALA A 144 6.79 12.28 -18.41
CA ALA A 144 7.07 11.61 -17.13
C ALA A 144 7.04 12.59 -15.94
N LEU A 145 7.60 13.77 -16.11
CA LEU A 145 7.58 14.82 -15.07
C LEU A 145 6.15 15.32 -14.82
N THR A 146 5.36 15.57 -15.87
CA THR A 146 3.99 16.07 -15.73
C THR A 146 3.05 15.01 -15.15
N ASP A 147 3.23 13.74 -15.55
CA ASP A 147 2.47 12.61 -15.00
C ASP A 147 2.75 12.46 -13.50
N GLY A 148 4.03 12.43 -13.09
CA GLY A 148 4.42 12.33 -11.69
C GLY A 148 4.01 13.53 -10.83
N LEU A 149 3.94 14.75 -11.41
CA LEU A 149 3.52 15.96 -10.70
C LEU A 149 2.00 16.05 -10.55
N PHE A 150 1.25 15.79 -11.62
CA PHE A 150 -0.17 16.12 -11.70
C PHE A 150 -1.05 14.97 -12.19
N GLY A 151 -0.64 14.22 -13.21
CA GLY A 151 -1.43 13.17 -13.84
C GLY A 151 -1.88 12.11 -12.84
N VAL A 152 -0.95 11.59 -12.06
CA VAL A 152 -1.20 10.58 -11.01
C VAL A 152 -2.20 11.05 -9.96
N PHE A 153 -2.22 12.33 -9.60
CA PHE A 153 -3.05 12.86 -8.51
C PHE A 153 -4.39 13.40 -8.98
N GLY A 154 -4.47 13.93 -10.18
CA GLY A 154 -5.67 14.55 -10.75
C GLY A 154 -6.51 13.55 -11.53
N PRO A 155 -6.23 13.32 -12.83
CA PRO A 155 -6.96 12.32 -13.63
C PRO A 155 -6.80 10.90 -13.08
N GLY A 156 -5.67 10.61 -12.42
CA GLY A 156 -5.30 9.27 -11.97
C GLY A 156 -4.59 8.48 -13.07
N ASP A 157 -3.93 9.20 -13.98
CA ASP A 157 -3.13 8.62 -15.05
C ASP A 157 -1.93 7.89 -14.44
N VAL A 158 -1.63 6.71 -14.96
CA VAL A 158 -0.56 5.85 -14.45
C VAL A 158 0.29 5.31 -15.60
N HIS A 159 0.61 6.19 -16.55
CA HIS A 159 1.27 5.83 -17.80
C HIS A 159 2.66 5.23 -17.58
N PHE A 160 3.40 5.72 -16.60
CA PHE A 160 4.79 5.31 -16.36
C PHE A 160 4.94 4.22 -15.30
N ASP A 161 4.01 4.13 -14.34
CA ASP A 161 4.09 3.11 -13.29
C ASP A 161 2.72 2.80 -12.72
N SER A 162 2.21 1.59 -12.97
CA SER A 162 0.86 1.23 -12.60
C SER A 162 0.53 1.27 -11.10
N PRO A 163 1.43 0.92 -10.16
CA PRO A 163 1.17 1.08 -8.73
C PRO A 163 0.79 2.50 -8.30
N LEU A 164 1.14 3.51 -9.09
CA LEU A 164 0.87 4.92 -8.77
C LEU A 164 -0.62 5.28 -8.70
N TRP A 165 -1.53 4.42 -9.20
CA TRP A 165 -2.97 4.64 -9.03
C TRP A 165 -3.38 4.84 -7.55
N THR A 166 -2.63 4.25 -6.63
CA THR A 166 -2.85 4.37 -5.19
C THR A 166 -2.56 5.78 -4.67
N MET A 167 -1.74 6.57 -5.36
CA MET A 167 -1.35 7.90 -4.89
C MET A 167 -2.49 8.92 -4.93
N ARG A 168 -3.39 8.79 -5.92
CA ARG A 168 -4.63 9.57 -5.95
C ARG A 168 -5.50 9.25 -4.74
N VAL A 169 -5.67 7.97 -4.43
CA VAL A 169 -6.43 7.52 -3.25
C VAL A 169 -5.76 7.98 -1.96
N GLU A 170 -4.43 7.87 -1.88
CA GLU A 170 -3.63 8.32 -0.72
C GLU A 170 -3.77 9.83 -0.48
N LEU A 171 -3.81 10.64 -1.54
CA LEU A 171 -4.05 12.06 -1.41
C LEU A 171 -5.49 12.33 -0.93
N LEU A 172 -6.50 11.81 -1.64
CA LEU A 172 -7.91 12.04 -1.32
C LEU A 172 -8.30 11.52 0.07
N GLY A 173 -7.91 10.29 0.40
CA GLY A 173 -8.17 9.68 1.71
C GLY A 173 -7.55 10.47 2.85
N SER A 174 -6.32 10.98 2.67
CA SER A 174 -5.70 11.84 3.68
C SER A 174 -6.43 13.17 3.85
N LEU A 175 -6.90 13.81 2.78
CA LEU A 175 -7.70 15.04 2.89
C LEU A 175 -9.00 14.79 3.65
N VAL A 176 -9.67 13.66 3.39
CA VAL A 176 -10.86 13.25 4.14
C VAL A 176 -10.54 13.06 5.61
N VAL A 177 -9.46 12.37 5.98
CA VAL A 177 -9.04 12.21 7.38
C VAL A 177 -8.73 13.54 8.04
N PHE A 178 -8.05 14.47 7.36
CA PHE A 178 -7.70 15.76 7.94
C PHE A 178 -8.93 16.62 8.28
N VAL A 179 -10.04 16.43 7.56
CA VAL A 179 -11.33 17.06 7.91
C VAL A 179 -12.10 16.24 8.94
N ALA A 180 -12.22 14.94 8.72
CA ALA A 180 -13.06 14.07 9.53
C ALA A 180 -12.51 13.86 10.94
N ALA A 181 -11.19 13.62 11.11
CA ALA A 181 -10.64 13.28 12.41
C ALA A 181 -10.85 14.38 13.48
N PRO A 182 -10.51 15.67 13.25
CA PRO A 182 -10.76 16.68 14.26
C PRO A 182 -12.26 16.83 14.60
N LEU A 183 -13.15 16.70 13.62
CA LEU A 183 -14.60 16.75 13.85
C LEU A 183 -15.09 15.57 14.69
N LEU A 184 -14.59 14.37 14.41
CA LEU A 184 -14.94 13.17 15.15
C LEU A 184 -14.42 13.22 16.60
N PHE A 185 -13.26 13.85 16.88
CA PHE A 185 -12.78 14.04 18.25
C PHE A 185 -13.70 14.96 19.08
N LEU A 186 -14.47 15.86 18.45
CA LEU A 186 -15.48 16.68 19.13
C LEU A 186 -16.72 15.87 19.58
N VAL A 187 -16.96 14.71 18.95
CA VAL A 187 -18.07 13.82 19.29
C VAL A 187 -17.69 13.00 20.52
N ARG A 188 -18.31 13.26 21.67
CA ARG A 188 -17.94 12.60 22.95
C ARG A 188 -18.33 11.12 23.04
N ARG A 189 -19.39 10.70 22.33
CA ARG A 189 -19.91 9.33 22.39
C ARG A 189 -19.26 8.47 21.31
N TRP A 190 -18.47 7.48 21.69
CA TRP A 190 -17.73 6.60 20.78
C TRP A 190 -18.64 5.86 19.77
N TRP A 191 -19.84 5.41 20.20
CA TRP A 191 -20.78 4.73 19.32
C TRP A 191 -21.33 5.64 18.21
N VAL A 192 -21.49 6.95 18.49
CA VAL A 192 -21.89 7.93 17.47
C VAL A 192 -20.81 8.07 16.42
N ARG A 193 -19.54 8.08 16.82
CA ARG A 193 -18.40 8.08 15.86
C ARG A 193 -18.44 6.85 14.96
N LEU A 194 -18.69 5.66 15.52
CA LEU A 194 -18.82 4.43 14.74
C LEU A 194 -19.99 4.50 13.77
N VAL A 195 -21.16 4.97 14.21
CA VAL A 195 -22.33 5.12 13.34
C VAL A 195 -22.05 6.10 12.20
N VAL A 196 -21.45 7.26 12.49
CA VAL A 196 -21.11 8.26 11.47
C VAL A 196 -20.13 7.68 10.45
N VAL A 197 -19.09 6.97 10.90
CA VAL A 197 -18.12 6.35 10.00
C VAL A 197 -18.75 5.21 9.20
N ALA A 198 -19.57 4.36 9.81
CA ALA A 198 -20.29 3.28 9.11
C ALA A 198 -21.22 3.84 8.03
N VAL A 199 -21.97 4.90 8.34
CA VAL A 199 -22.82 5.59 7.35
C VAL A 199 -21.98 6.19 6.23
N ALA A 200 -20.83 6.82 6.55
CA ALA A 200 -19.93 7.36 5.55
C ALA A 200 -19.36 6.28 4.62
N ILE A 201 -18.95 5.12 5.19
CA ILE A 201 -18.47 3.97 4.41
C ILE A 201 -19.56 3.45 3.48
N MET A 202 -20.79 3.30 3.98
CA MET A 202 -21.92 2.87 3.16
C MET A 202 -22.27 3.89 2.07
N ALA A 203 -22.18 5.19 2.36
CA ALA A 203 -22.49 6.26 1.41
C ALA A 203 -21.43 6.42 0.33
N VAL A 204 -20.16 6.11 0.62
CA VAL A 204 -19.04 6.12 -0.33
C VAL A 204 -19.28 5.13 -1.50
N GLY A 205 -20.06 4.08 -1.24
CA GLY A 205 -20.42 3.10 -2.26
C GLY A 205 -19.25 2.18 -2.63
N THR A 206 -19.47 1.46 -3.73
CA THR A 206 -18.65 0.30 -4.09
C THR A 206 -17.74 0.51 -5.29
N ASN A 207 -17.69 1.74 -5.80
CA ASN A 207 -16.91 2.06 -7.00
C ASN A 207 -15.45 2.41 -6.65
N PRO A 208 -14.45 1.72 -7.21
CA PRO A 208 -13.07 2.18 -7.15
C PRO A 208 -12.91 3.50 -7.92
N PRO A 209 -12.08 4.43 -7.47
CA PRO A 209 -11.19 4.36 -6.29
C PRO A 209 -11.84 4.83 -4.98
N VAL A 210 -13.12 5.22 -5.01
CA VAL A 210 -13.81 5.88 -3.88
C VAL A 210 -13.95 4.94 -2.68
N MET A 211 -14.19 3.64 -2.93
CA MET A 211 -14.28 2.64 -1.85
C MET A 211 -13.00 2.57 -0.99
N TYR A 212 -11.83 2.77 -1.58
CA TYR A 212 -10.57 2.77 -0.83
C TYR A 212 -10.40 3.99 0.10
N VAL A 213 -11.15 5.07 -0.13
CA VAL A 213 -11.18 6.22 0.81
C VAL A 213 -11.82 5.81 2.13
N ALA A 214 -12.72 4.82 2.13
CA ALA A 214 -13.33 4.26 3.33
C ALA A 214 -12.29 3.59 4.25
N ASP A 215 -11.27 2.95 3.70
CA ASP A 215 -10.17 2.33 4.46
C ASP A 215 -9.49 3.34 5.40
N PHE A 216 -9.33 4.58 4.93
CA PHE A 216 -8.77 5.66 5.75
C PHE A 216 -9.67 5.98 6.95
N LEU A 217 -10.99 5.90 6.80
CA LEU A 217 -11.93 6.14 7.90
C LEU A 217 -11.90 5.01 8.92
N VAL A 218 -11.77 3.74 8.47
CA VAL A 218 -11.52 2.60 9.37
C VAL A 218 -10.24 2.85 10.17
N GLY A 219 -9.16 3.24 9.50
CA GLY A 219 -7.90 3.60 10.13
C GLY A 219 -8.05 4.77 11.11
N ALA A 220 -8.82 5.79 10.75
CA ALA A 220 -9.06 6.95 11.60
C ALA A 220 -9.76 6.58 12.92
N VAL A 221 -10.75 5.69 12.88
CA VAL A 221 -11.39 5.17 14.09
C VAL A 221 -10.39 4.46 15.00
N LEU A 222 -9.55 3.58 14.45
CA LEU A 222 -8.51 2.91 15.21
C LEU A 222 -7.48 3.90 15.79
N GLY A 223 -7.12 4.93 15.02
CA GLY A 223 -6.23 6.02 15.47
C GLY A 223 -6.83 6.84 16.62
N MET A 224 -8.12 7.11 16.59
CA MET A 224 -8.84 7.76 17.71
C MET A 224 -8.84 6.88 18.96
N LEU A 225 -9.18 5.60 18.82
CA LEU A 225 -9.14 4.64 19.94
C LEU A 225 -7.74 4.58 20.56
N GLN A 226 -6.70 4.53 19.74
CA GLN A 226 -5.32 4.57 20.22
C GLN A 226 -4.99 5.87 20.96
N ALA A 227 -5.38 7.02 20.40
CA ALA A 227 -5.10 8.33 21.00
C ALA A 227 -5.80 8.52 22.35
N GLU A 228 -6.97 7.91 22.53
CA GLU A 228 -7.77 7.94 23.76
C GLU A 228 -7.39 6.80 24.74
N GLY A 229 -6.44 5.92 24.38
CA GLY A 229 -6.04 4.78 25.23
C GLY A 229 -7.08 3.65 25.26
N GLY A 230 -7.99 3.61 24.28
CA GLY A 230 -9.12 2.68 24.23
C GLY A 230 -8.87 1.38 23.48
N LEU A 231 -7.67 1.16 22.93
CA LEU A 231 -7.37 -0.14 22.29
C LEU A 231 -7.25 -1.26 23.33
N PRO A 232 -7.84 -2.43 23.05
CA PRO A 232 -7.82 -3.55 23.99
C PRO A 232 -6.41 -4.12 24.13
N VAL A 233 -6.08 -4.59 25.34
CA VAL A 233 -4.88 -5.38 25.59
C VAL A 233 -5.25 -6.86 25.44
N PHE A 234 -4.51 -7.57 24.59
CA PHE A 234 -4.74 -8.99 24.32
C PHE A 234 -3.79 -9.91 25.08
N SER A 235 -4.34 -10.98 25.64
CA SER A 235 -3.53 -12.14 26.00
C SER A 235 -2.91 -12.78 24.75
N ASN A 236 -1.85 -13.59 24.90
CA ASN A 236 -1.24 -14.27 23.75
C ASN A 236 -2.24 -15.15 22.98
N ARG A 237 -3.15 -15.83 23.68
CA ARG A 237 -4.19 -16.67 23.04
C ARG A 237 -5.15 -15.80 22.22
N ALA A 238 -5.63 -14.71 22.77
CA ALA A 238 -6.53 -13.80 22.06
C ALA A 238 -5.83 -13.14 20.85
N ALA A 239 -4.56 -12.79 20.98
CA ALA A 239 -3.78 -12.25 19.88
C ALA A 239 -3.59 -13.26 18.75
N VAL A 240 -3.30 -14.52 19.06
CA VAL A 240 -3.21 -15.60 18.06
C VAL A 240 -4.54 -15.80 17.33
N LEU A 241 -5.66 -15.79 18.06
CA LEU A 241 -6.99 -15.88 17.44
C LEU A 241 -7.30 -14.66 16.54
N ALA A 242 -6.96 -13.46 16.99
CA ALA A 242 -7.16 -12.24 16.20
C ALA A 242 -6.29 -12.23 14.94
N VAL A 243 -5.02 -12.66 15.04
CA VAL A 243 -4.14 -12.81 13.87
C VAL A 243 -4.68 -13.89 12.93
N GLY A 244 -5.10 -15.05 13.45
CA GLY A 244 -5.70 -16.13 12.65
C GLY A 244 -6.95 -15.67 11.90
N ALA A 245 -7.86 -14.95 12.57
CA ALA A 245 -9.02 -14.35 11.94
C ALA A 245 -8.63 -13.29 10.91
N GLY A 246 -7.66 -12.44 11.24
CA GLY A 246 -7.11 -11.44 10.30
C GLY A 246 -6.56 -12.09 9.03
N LEU A 247 -5.75 -13.14 9.16
CA LEU A 247 -5.22 -13.89 8.01
C LEU A 247 -6.32 -14.63 7.22
N TYR A 248 -7.34 -15.15 7.89
CA TYR A 248 -8.50 -15.74 7.23
C TYR A 248 -9.18 -14.72 6.30
N PHE A 249 -9.46 -13.51 6.79
CA PHE A 249 -10.04 -12.44 5.99
C PHE A 249 -9.06 -11.90 4.93
N TYR A 250 -7.77 -11.85 5.23
CA TYR A 250 -6.72 -11.42 4.30
C TYR A 250 -6.66 -12.31 3.05
N CYS A 251 -6.73 -13.63 3.23
CA CYS A 251 -6.66 -14.60 2.15
C CYS A 251 -7.96 -14.71 1.34
N PHE A 252 -9.01 -13.98 1.69
CA PHE A 252 -10.24 -13.96 0.91
C PHE A 252 -9.99 -13.31 -0.46
N SER A 253 -10.39 -13.99 -1.53
CA SER A 253 -10.28 -13.47 -2.89
C SER A 253 -11.63 -13.44 -3.59
N ALA A 254 -11.79 -12.54 -4.57
CA ALA A 254 -13.01 -12.40 -5.35
C ALA A 254 -13.23 -13.53 -6.38
N GLY A 255 -12.22 -14.39 -6.61
CA GLY A 255 -12.27 -15.53 -7.52
C GLY A 255 -13.08 -16.73 -6.98
N PRO A 256 -12.89 -17.92 -7.56
CA PRO A 256 -13.51 -19.16 -7.07
C PRO A 256 -13.20 -19.35 -5.60
N VAL A 257 -14.26 -19.26 -4.77
CA VAL A 257 -14.10 -19.17 -3.32
C VAL A 257 -14.07 -20.57 -2.73
N PRO A 258 -13.03 -20.96 -1.98
CA PRO A 258 -13.03 -22.18 -1.22
C PRO A 258 -14.23 -22.26 -0.29
N VAL A 259 -14.70 -23.47 -0.01
CA VAL A 259 -15.85 -23.75 0.88
C VAL A 259 -15.72 -23.07 2.24
N ILE A 260 -14.49 -22.89 2.73
CA ILE A 260 -14.19 -22.19 3.99
C ILE A 260 -14.73 -20.75 4.06
N TYR A 261 -14.94 -20.08 2.90
CA TYR A 261 -15.49 -18.72 2.83
C TYR A 261 -16.98 -18.68 2.47
N ALA A 262 -17.63 -19.83 2.29
CA ALA A 262 -19.05 -19.87 1.96
C ALA A 262 -19.94 -19.12 2.98
N PRO A 263 -19.72 -19.23 4.31
CA PRO A 263 -20.48 -18.46 5.29
C PRO A 263 -20.37 -16.95 5.10
N LEU A 264 -19.19 -16.45 4.73
CA LEU A 264 -18.98 -15.02 4.52
C LEU A 264 -19.76 -14.49 3.31
N LYS A 265 -19.78 -15.26 2.22
CA LYS A 265 -20.62 -14.92 1.03
C LYS A 265 -22.10 -14.97 1.32
N LEU A 266 -22.54 -15.86 2.19
CA LEU A 266 -23.95 -15.97 2.57
C LEU A 266 -24.39 -14.77 3.41
N LEU A 267 -23.52 -14.31 4.32
CA LEU A 267 -23.80 -13.19 5.20
C LEU A 267 -23.71 -11.83 4.48
N LEU A 268 -22.87 -11.72 3.46
CA LEU A 268 -22.58 -10.48 2.75
C LEU A 268 -22.69 -10.68 1.23
N PRO A 269 -23.88 -10.83 0.67
CA PRO A 269 -24.08 -11.14 -0.76
C PRO A 269 -23.87 -9.94 -1.69
N THR A 270 -22.79 -9.18 -1.49
CA THR A 270 -22.46 -8.01 -2.30
C THR A 270 -21.19 -8.23 -3.13
N ALA A 271 -21.05 -7.48 -4.23
CA ALA A 271 -19.85 -7.53 -5.08
C ALA A 271 -18.54 -7.22 -4.34
N ASN A 272 -18.61 -6.54 -3.18
CA ASN A 272 -17.46 -6.04 -2.45
C ASN A 272 -17.12 -6.81 -1.17
N VAL A 273 -17.64 -8.00 -1.01
CA VAL A 273 -17.32 -8.86 0.17
C VAL A 273 -15.82 -8.98 0.40
N ALA A 274 -15.04 -9.08 -0.67
CA ALA A 274 -13.59 -9.16 -0.55
C ALA A 274 -13.00 -7.90 0.10
N HIS A 275 -13.44 -6.72 -0.31
CA HIS A 275 -12.93 -5.46 0.24
C HIS A 275 -13.25 -5.32 1.74
N TYR A 276 -14.50 -5.58 2.14
CA TYR A 276 -14.87 -5.57 3.56
C TYR A 276 -14.12 -6.61 4.39
N ALA A 277 -13.84 -7.78 3.81
CA ALA A 277 -12.98 -8.79 4.45
C ALA A 277 -11.55 -8.25 4.66
N TRP A 278 -10.99 -7.53 3.68
CA TRP A 278 -9.65 -6.93 3.79
C TRP A 278 -9.59 -5.78 4.79
N GLU A 279 -10.65 -4.96 4.89
CA GLU A 279 -10.79 -3.95 5.95
C GLU A 279 -10.80 -4.60 7.33
N ALA A 280 -11.63 -5.65 7.52
CA ALA A 280 -11.70 -6.40 8.77
C ALA A 280 -10.34 -7.06 9.10
N SER A 281 -9.67 -7.66 8.10
CA SER A 281 -8.31 -8.17 8.24
C SER A 281 -7.34 -7.12 8.76
N SER A 282 -7.32 -5.96 8.09
CA SER A 282 -6.43 -4.85 8.43
C SER A 282 -6.64 -4.38 9.86
N ALA A 283 -7.91 -4.20 10.27
CA ALA A 283 -8.27 -3.80 11.63
C ALA A 283 -7.83 -4.85 12.66
N LEU A 284 -8.11 -6.14 12.43
CA LEU A 284 -7.75 -7.23 13.33
C LEU A 284 -6.24 -7.37 13.50
N LEU A 285 -5.48 -7.35 12.40
CA LEU A 285 -4.02 -7.44 12.43
C LEU A 285 -3.40 -6.27 13.19
N MET A 286 -3.87 -5.04 12.92
CA MET A 286 -3.38 -3.85 13.61
C MET A 286 -3.71 -3.86 15.11
N VAL A 287 -4.94 -4.20 15.48
CA VAL A 287 -5.37 -4.21 16.89
C VAL A 287 -4.66 -5.35 17.66
N ALA A 288 -4.50 -6.54 17.05
CA ALA A 288 -3.73 -7.63 17.65
C ALA A 288 -2.26 -7.22 17.89
N LEU A 289 -1.64 -6.58 16.90
CA LEU A 289 -0.24 -6.16 16.96
C LEU A 289 -0.01 -5.08 18.02
N LEU A 290 -0.88 -4.09 18.08
CA LEU A 290 -0.79 -2.99 19.05
C LEU A 290 -1.18 -3.42 20.47
N GLY A 291 -2.16 -4.33 20.59
CA GLY A 291 -2.69 -4.78 21.87
C GLY A 291 -1.92 -5.92 22.54
N ASN A 292 -0.97 -6.57 21.85
CA ASN A 292 -0.20 -7.68 22.42
C ASN A 292 1.31 -7.35 22.52
N PRO A 293 1.90 -7.36 23.74
CA PRO A 293 3.31 -7.00 23.93
C PRO A 293 4.31 -7.91 23.19
N ALA A 294 4.01 -9.20 23.05
CA ALA A 294 4.92 -10.13 22.37
C ALA A 294 4.96 -9.86 20.85
N LEU A 295 3.80 -9.69 20.22
CA LEU A 295 3.72 -9.31 18.80
C LEU A 295 4.34 -7.92 18.58
N ASN A 296 4.05 -6.98 19.47
CA ASN A 296 4.61 -5.64 19.42
C ASN A 296 6.15 -5.68 19.46
N GLY A 297 6.73 -6.50 20.35
CA GLY A 297 8.18 -6.68 20.46
C GLY A 297 8.81 -7.29 19.22
N VAL A 298 8.16 -8.25 18.56
CA VAL A 298 8.69 -8.91 17.34
C VAL A 298 8.68 -7.94 16.16
N PHE A 299 7.55 -7.31 15.87
CA PHE A 299 7.41 -6.44 14.70
C PHE A 299 8.08 -5.07 14.88
N GLY A 300 8.29 -4.65 16.12
CA GLY A 300 9.01 -3.41 16.45
C GLY A 300 10.53 -3.55 16.44
N GLN A 301 11.10 -4.71 16.12
CA GLN A 301 12.54 -4.91 15.99
C GLN A 301 13.12 -4.15 14.79
N GLU A 302 14.43 -4.03 14.78
CA GLU A 302 15.17 -3.27 13.77
C GLU A 302 14.85 -3.70 12.32
N TRP A 303 14.72 -5.00 12.08
CA TRP A 303 14.34 -5.51 10.76
C TRP A 303 12.97 -4.99 10.30
N GLY A 304 11.99 -4.97 11.21
CA GLY A 304 10.64 -4.49 10.90
C GLY A 304 10.64 -2.99 10.63
N VAL A 305 11.34 -2.22 11.45
CA VAL A 305 11.48 -0.76 11.29
C VAL A 305 12.19 -0.40 9.97
N ARG A 306 13.26 -1.12 9.63
CA ARG A 306 13.99 -0.92 8.35
C ARG A 306 13.11 -1.27 7.16
N LEU A 307 12.46 -2.44 7.19
CA LEU A 307 11.59 -2.88 6.10
C LEU A 307 10.41 -1.91 5.90
N GLY A 308 9.83 -1.42 7.00
CA GLY A 308 8.79 -0.40 6.97
C GLY A 308 9.26 0.93 6.37
N ALA A 309 10.47 1.37 6.71
CA ALA A 309 11.06 2.57 6.13
C ALA A 309 11.26 2.45 4.60
N TRP A 310 11.58 1.26 4.12
CA TRP A 310 11.78 0.98 2.69
C TRP A 310 10.49 0.65 1.95
N SER A 311 9.39 0.41 2.65
CA SER A 311 8.13 -0.09 2.05
C SER A 311 7.62 0.76 0.90
N PHE A 312 7.67 2.09 1.02
CA PHE A 312 7.18 2.99 -0.03
C PHE A 312 8.09 3.00 -1.27
N PRO A 313 9.43 3.18 -1.18
CA PRO A 313 10.30 2.97 -2.32
C PRO A 313 10.21 1.59 -2.97
N LEU A 314 10.14 0.50 -2.19
CA LEU A 314 9.96 -0.86 -2.70
C LEU A 314 8.67 -0.97 -3.51
N TYR A 315 7.57 -0.43 -2.95
CA TYR A 315 6.27 -0.42 -3.62
C TYR A 315 6.30 0.34 -4.95
N LEU A 316 7.07 1.43 -5.05
CA LEU A 316 7.16 2.22 -6.28
C LEU A 316 8.11 1.64 -7.33
N LEU A 317 9.22 1.00 -6.91
CA LEU A 317 10.27 0.54 -7.82
C LEU A 317 9.99 -0.82 -8.47
N HIS A 318 9.17 -1.67 -7.85
CA HIS A 318 9.12 -3.09 -8.22
C HIS A 318 8.59 -3.34 -9.63
N VAL A 319 7.57 -2.61 -10.09
CA VAL A 319 7.01 -2.81 -11.45
C VAL A 319 7.95 -2.28 -12.54
N PRO A 320 8.47 -1.05 -12.47
CA PRO A 320 9.46 -0.60 -13.43
C PRO A 320 10.68 -1.54 -13.55
N LEU A 321 11.22 -2.01 -12.42
CA LEU A 321 12.33 -2.95 -12.42
C LEU A 321 11.95 -4.32 -12.98
N MET A 322 10.76 -4.82 -12.65
CA MET A 322 10.26 -6.10 -13.17
C MET A 322 10.11 -6.07 -14.68
N LEU A 323 9.54 -5.01 -15.23
CA LEU A 323 9.27 -4.90 -16.66
C LEU A 323 10.54 -4.65 -17.49
N SER A 324 11.52 -3.93 -16.94
CA SER A 324 12.80 -3.66 -17.58
C SER A 324 13.83 -4.76 -17.31
N VAL A 325 14.38 -4.78 -16.10
CA VAL A 325 15.46 -5.71 -15.72
C VAL A 325 14.96 -7.15 -15.64
N GLY A 326 13.81 -7.38 -15.00
CA GLY A 326 13.18 -8.70 -14.93
C GLY A 326 12.88 -9.25 -16.32
N GLY A 327 12.31 -8.43 -17.19
CA GLY A 327 12.05 -8.77 -18.60
C GLY A 327 13.32 -9.10 -19.36
N ALA A 328 14.39 -8.31 -19.19
CA ALA A 328 15.69 -8.56 -19.84
C ALA A 328 16.30 -9.89 -19.37
N VAL A 329 16.31 -10.15 -18.06
CA VAL A 329 16.81 -11.44 -17.52
C VAL A 329 15.99 -12.61 -18.06
N LEU A 330 14.66 -12.48 -18.12
CA LEU A 330 13.79 -13.52 -18.67
C LEU A 330 14.14 -13.83 -20.13
N LEU A 331 14.30 -12.80 -20.97
CA LEU A 331 14.67 -12.95 -22.37
C LEU A 331 16.04 -13.61 -22.56
N LEU A 332 17.03 -13.17 -21.80
CA LEU A 332 18.41 -13.65 -21.94
C LEU A 332 18.59 -15.06 -21.36
N ALA A 333 17.94 -15.38 -20.24
CA ALA A 333 18.15 -16.65 -19.56
C ALA A 333 17.31 -17.81 -20.17
N THR A 334 16.08 -17.52 -20.64
CA THR A 334 15.16 -18.58 -21.11
C THR A 334 15.76 -19.52 -22.18
N PRO A 335 16.49 -19.04 -23.20
CA PRO A 335 17.08 -19.93 -24.20
C PRO A 335 18.12 -20.92 -23.64
N HIS A 336 18.72 -20.60 -22.50
CA HIS A 336 19.79 -21.38 -21.89
C HIS A 336 19.34 -22.32 -20.80
N VAL A 337 18.38 -21.86 -19.96
CA VAL A 337 17.97 -22.58 -18.74
C VAL A 337 16.47 -22.91 -18.69
N GLY A 338 15.71 -22.52 -19.69
CA GLY A 338 14.26 -22.68 -19.72
C GLY A 338 13.50 -21.70 -18.80
N VAL A 339 12.20 -21.55 -19.04
CA VAL A 339 11.34 -20.58 -18.32
C VAL A 339 11.28 -20.87 -16.83
N SER A 340 11.27 -22.15 -16.42
CA SER A 340 11.16 -22.55 -15.00
C SER A 340 12.33 -22.05 -14.12
N VAL A 341 13.52 -21.85 -14.71
CA VAL A 341 14.69 -21.31 -14.02
C VAL A 341 14.84 -19.82 -14.28
N ALA A 342 14.52 -19.38 -15.50
CA ALA A 342 14.63 -17.96 -15.88
C ALA A 342 13.70 -17.06 -15.05
N VAL A 343 12.48 -17.51 -14.72
CA VAL A 343 11.52 -16.75 -13.89
C VAL A 343 12.05 -16.47 -12.48
N PRO A 344 12.50 -17.46 -11.70
CA PRO A 344 13.13 -17.20 -10.41
C PRO A 344 14.35 -16.25 -10.48
N LEU A 345 15.19 -16.40 -11.53
CA LEU A 345 16.33 -15.49 -11.75
C LEU A 345 15.87 -14.05 -12.01
N ALA A 346 14.87 -13.86 -12.87
CA ALA A 346 14.28 -12.55 -13.16
C ALA A 346 13.66 -11.91 -11.93
N ALA A 347 12.89 -12.69 -11.15
CA ALA A 347 12.30 -12.23 -9.89
C ALA A 347 13.39 -11.88 -8.85
N GLY A 348 14.40 -12.74 -8.69
CA GLY A 348 15.51 -12.52 -7.77
C GLY A 348 16.32 -11.25 -8.11
N MET A 349 16.61 -11.02 -9.40
CA MET A 349 17.33 -9.82 -9.85
C MET A 349 16.49 -8.56 -9.61
N THR A 350 15.20 -8.61 -9.92
CA THR A 350 14.26 -7.50 -9.68
C THR A 350 14.18 -7.15 -8.20
N LEU A 351 13.99 -8.16 -7.34
CA LEU A 351 13.93 -7.97 -5.89
C LEU A 351 15.25 -7.44 -5.35
N GLY A 352 16.37 -8.05 -5.76
CA GLY A 352 17.71 -7.63 -5.33
C GLY A 352 17.97 -6.15 -5.63
N LEU A 353 17.65 -5.70 -6.84
CA LEU A 353 17.81 -4.29 -7.21
C LEU A 353 16.83 -3.38 -6.49
N ALA A 354 15.57 -3.80 -6.29
CA ALA A 354 14.61 -3.02 -5.52
C ALA A 354 15.11 -2.80 -4.08
N PHE A 355 15.58 -3.84 -3.41
CA PHE A 355 16.14 -3.74 -2.05
C PHE A 355 17.46 -2.95 -2.00
N LEU A 356 18.27 -2.99 -3.06
CA LEU A 356 19.49 -2.20 -3.16
C LEU A 356 19.19 -0.69 -3.29
N LEU A 357 18.17 -0.34 -4.07
CA LEU A 357 17.82 1.06 -4.35
C LEU A 357 16.89 1.68 -3.28
N ALA A 358 16.10 0.87 -2.58
CA ALA A 358 15.13 1.37 -1.60
C ALA A 358 15.76 2.23 -0.49
N PRO A 359 16.92 1.90 0.11
CA PRO A 359 17.58 2.76 1.09
C PRO A 359 17.91 4.16 0.55
N LEU A 360 18.40 4.24 -0.69
CA LEU A 360 18.74 5.51 -1.34
C LEU A 360 17.50 6.40 -1.50
N LEU A 361 16.41 5.86 -2.06
CA LEU A 361 15.17 6.61 -2.22
C LEU A 361 14.55 6.98 -0.86
N THR A 362 14.70 6.14 0.15
CA THR A 362 14.25 6.43 1.51
C THR A 362 14.98 7.65 2.10
N GLU A 363 16.31 7.74 1.93
CA GLU A 363 17.06 8.90 2.42
C GLU A 363 16.73 10.17 1.61
N MET A 364 16.53 10.06 0.31
CA MET A 364 16.08 11.19 -0.53
C MET A 364 14.70 11.70 -0.05
N ASP A 365 13.72 10.81 0.18
CA ASP A 365 12.40 11.17 0.69
C ASP A 365 12.47 11.81 2.09
N LYS A 366 13.34 11.32 2.93
CA LYS A 366 13.58 11.86 4.27
C LYS A 366 14.14 13.28 4.22
N ILE A 367 15.14 13.53 3.36
CA ILE A 367 15.72 14.87 3.17
C ILE A 367 14.64 15.83 2.67
N TRP A 368 13.86 15.43 1.66
CA TRP A 368 12.75 16.20 1.13
C TRP A 368 11.71 16.54 2.21
N THR A 369 11.27 15.53 2.95
CA THR A 369 10.25 15.69 4.01
C THR A 369 10.73 16.60 5.13
N LEU A 370 12.01 16.51 5.52
CA LEU A 370 12.61 17.42 6.50
C LEU A 370 12.67 18.86 5.99
N GLY A 371 12.99 19.06 4.70
CA GLY A 371 12.95 20.34 4.04
C GLY A 371 11.55 20.99 4.07
N LEU A 372 10.52 20.21 3.68
CA LEU A 372 9.12 20.66 3.75
C LEU A 372 8.71 21.05 5.17
N GLY A 373 9.18 20.29 6.17
CA GLY A 373 8.91 20.57 7.58
C GLY A 373 9.49 21.91 8.06
N LYS A 374 10.56 22.40 7.43
CA LYS A 374 11.14 23.72 7.73
C LYS A 374 10.38 24.88 7.08
N ILE A 375 9.81 24.65 5.89
CA ILE A 375 9.10 25.66 5.11
C ILE A 375 7.67 25.84 5.61
N ILE A 376 6.94 24.74 5.78
CA ILE A 376 5.52 24.76 6.16
C ILE A 376 5.40 24.36 7.63
N ARG A 377 5.07 25.31 8.51
CA ARG A 377 5.01 25.06 9.98
C ARG A 377 3.63 25.40 10.52
N VAL A 378 3.21 24.67 11.55
CA VAL A 378 2.04 25.04 12.34
C VAL A 378 2.42 26.29 13.16
N PRO A 379 1.64 27.39 13.07
CA PRO A 379 1.86 28.55 13.90
C PRO A 379 1.85 28.17 15.39
N LYS A 380 2.81 28.71 16.16
CA LYS A 380 2.77 28.56 17.61
C LYS A 380 1.45 29.18 18.11
N SER A 381 0.81 28.53 19.10
CA SER A 381 -0.27 29.19 19.83
C SER A 381 0.31 30.45 20.44
N GLY A 382 -0.17 31.60 20.01
CA GLY A 382 0.11 32.84 20.76
C GLY A 382 -0.35 32.65 22.20
N ASN A 383 0.49 33.08 23.13
CA ASN A 383 0.12 33.19 24.54
C ASN A 383 -1.09 34.08 24.70
#